data_ca78c83ff6ffa4dc181063665f7ad19d
#
_entry.id   ca78c83ff6ffa4dc181063665f7ad19d
#
_cell.length_a   1.000
_cell.length_b   1.000
_cell.length_c   1.000
_cell.angle_alpha   90.00
_cell.angle_beta   90.00
_cell.angle_gamma   90.00
#
_symmetry.space_group_name_H-M   'P 1'
#
loop_
_entity.id
_entity.type
_entity.pdbx_description
1 polymer ?
#
loop_
_entity_poly.entity_id
_entity_poly.type
_entity_poly.pdbx_seq_one_letter_code
_entity_poly.pdbx_strand_id
1 'polypeptide(L)'
;AAVAGGFTTVCCMPNTSPSLDSPELVEFVHARAKATAPCRVFAVAAATRGRKGEELTEIALLARAGAAGISDDGDCIASAGMMSRVLSATAASGLAFMQHCQEPTMTRGAAMHAGERSLRLGLGGWPRAAEEIIIERDVRLNRGIGCRYHVQHISSGESVEIVRRARAAGQPVTAEASPHHLLLTDEACEGYETNAKVNPPLRERKDVEAVRQGVVDGTITVLATDHAPHSVDEKSLPFEDAPFGLIGLETALALYAEALIATGLLDWPRLIAMMTIEPARLCNLDRCGLGRLEENGPADVTVIDPDAAWTITPGCLRSKSRNTPFMGRAVRGRALATIVNGRVVMG
;
A
#
# COMPACT_ATOMS: atom_id res chain seq x y z
N ALA A 1 -12.39 -2.67 10.69
CA ALA A 1 -11.50 -3.53 9.88
C ALA A 1 -10.08 -3.53 10.42
N ALA A 2 -9.41 -2.36 10.58
CA ALA A 2 -8.01 -2.29 10.98
C ALA A 2 -7.71 -3.07 12.27
N VAL A 3 -8.40 -2.76 13.36
CA VAL A 3 -8.18 -3.45 14.65
C VAL A 3 -8.55 -4.94 14.59
N ALA A 4 -9.52 -5.32 13.77
CA ALA A 4 -9.87 -6.73 13.57
C ALA A 4 -8.76 -7.50 12.81
N GLY A 5 -7.99 -6.80 11.98
CA GLY A 5 -6.78 -7.32 11.33
C GLY A 5 -5.51 -7.24 12.19
N GLY A 6 -5.61 -6.69 13.42
CA GLY A 6 -4.46 -6.54 14.32
C GLY A 6 -3.69 -5.22 14.16
N PHE A 7 -4.16 -4.28 13.33
CA PHE A 7 -3.47 -3.00 13.13
C PHE A 7 -3.82 -2.01 14.24
N THR A 8 -2.81 -1.57 14.98
CA THR A 8 -2.93 -0.52 16.01
C THR A 8 -2.81 0.87 15.40
N THR A 9 -2.16 0.97 14.25
CA THR A 9 -1.90 2.21 13.52
C THR A 9 -2.07 1.99 12.02
N VAL A 10 -2.72 2.94 11.34
CA VAL A 10 -2.87 2.95 9.88
C VAL A 10 -2.60 4.35 9.33
N CYS A 11 -2.17 4.42 8.07
CA CYS A 11 -2.09 5.66 7.30
C CYS A 11 -3.17 5.65 6.21
N CYS A 12 -3.96 6.72 6.10
CA CYS A 12 -4.91 6.87 5.00
C CYS A 12 -4.27 7.68 3.87
N MET A 13 -4.58 7.30 2.62
CA MET A 13 -4.10 7.97 1.42
C MET A 13 -4.91 9.25 1.13
N PRO A 14 -4.37 10.19 0.33
CA PRO A 14 -4.98 11.49 0.08
C PRO A 14 -6.17 11.48 -0.88
N ASN A 15 -6.56 10.31 -1.39
CA ASN A 15 -7.59 10.09 -2.42
C ASN A 15 -9.04 10.17 -1.89
N THR A 16 -9.26 11.02 -0.92
CA THR A 16 -10.59 11.35 -0.38
C THR A 16 -11.30 12.42 -1.22
N SER A 17 -12.55 12.71 -0.92
CA SER A 17 -13.31 13.82 -1.53
C SER A 17 -13.79 14.77 -0.43
N PRO A 18 -13.19 15.98 -0.29
CA PRO A 18 -12.04 16.51 -1.05
C PRO A 18 -10.73 15.76 -0.77
N SER A 19 -9.75 15.91 -1.68
CA SER A 19 -8.39 15.36 -1.49
C SER A 19 -7.69 16.03 -0.31
N LEU A 20 -6.80 15.30 0.41
CA LEU A 20 -6.08 15.85 1.57
C LEU A 20 -4.92 16.77 1.13
N ASP A 21 -5.25 17.89 0.48
CA ASP A 21 -4.32 18.82 -0.15
C ASP A 21 -4.15 20.15 0.59
N SER A 22 -4.72 20.26 1.80
CA SER A 22 -4.55 21.43 2.67
C SER A 22 -4.32 21.02 4.13
N PRO A 23 -3.66 21.89 4.94
CA PRO A 23 -3.44 21.65 6.37
C PRO A 23 -4.73 21.35 7.14
N GLU A 24 -5.81 22.08 6.84
CA GLU A 24 -7.10 21.96 7.52
C GLU A 24 -7.72 20.57 7.31
N LEU A 25 -7.52 19.97 6.14
CA LEU A 25 -8.02 18.63 5.85
C LEU A 25 -7.20 17.56 6.57
N VAL A 26 -5.89 17.73 6.69
CA VAL A 26 -5.03 16.85 7.51
C VAL A 26 -5.44 16.91 8.98
N GLU A 27 -5.61 18.14 9.52
CA GLU A 27 -6.06 18.37 10.90
C GLU A 27 -7.47 17.79 11.14
N PHE A 28 -8.37 17.94 10.16
CA PHE A 28 -9.71 17.35 10.23
C PHE A 28 -9.66 15.82 10.34
N VAL A 29 -8.84 15.15 9.53
CA VAL A 29 -8.66 13.70 9.62
C VAL A 29 -8.17 13.30 11.01
N HIS A 30 -7.15 13.97 11.54
CA HIS A 30 -6.60 13.68 12.86
C HIS A 30 -7.63 13.91 13.97
N ALA A 31 -8.36 15.03 13.93
CA ALA A 31 -9.41 15.34 14.91
C ALA A 31 -10.53 14.29 14.87
N ARG A 32 -10.97 13.91 13.65
CA ARG A 32 -11.99 12.89 13.45
C ARG A 32 -11.54 11.53 13.94
N ALA A 33 -10.33 11.12 13.60
CA ALA A 33 -9.74 9.86 14.04
C ALA A 33 -9.63 9.80 15.56
N LYS A 34 -9.13 10.87 16.19
CA LYS A 34 -9.03 10.95 17.66
C LYS A 34 -10.39 10.80 18.35
N ALA A 35 -11.46 11.29 17.74
CA ALA A 35 -12.81 11.25 18.32
C ALA A 35 -13.51 9.89 18.12
N THR A 36 -13.22 9.16 17.02
CA THR A 36 -14.06 8.03 16.61
C THR A 36 -13.31 6.73 16.27
N ALA A 37 -12.01 6.79 15.97
CA ALA A 37 -11.28 5.60 15.55
C ALA A 37 -10.79 4.77 16.77
N PRO A 38 -10.91 3.44 16.72
CA PRO A 38 -10.37 2.56 17.75
C PRO A 38 -8.84 2.34 17.60
N CYS A 39 -8.24 2.75 16.48
CA CYS A 39 -6.80 2.71 16.23
C CYS A 39 -6.26 4.10 15.93
N ARG A 40 -4.94 4.25 15.86
CA ARG A 40 -4.33 5.49 15.40
C ARG A 40 -4.48 5.61 13.88
N VAL A 41 -4.85 6.77 13.41
CA VAL A 41 -4.96 7.08 11.98
C VAL A 41 -4.12 8.31 11.69
N PHE A 42 -3.19 8.18 10.76
CA PHE A 42 -2.39 9.27 10.25
C PHE A 42 -2.73 9.55 8.80
N ALA A 43 -2.63 10.81 8.39
CA ALA A 43 -2.91 11.22 7.02
C ALA A 43 -1.60 11.25 6.20
N VAL A 44 -1.60 10.61 5.05
CA VAL A 44 -0.70 10.94 3.95
C VAL A 44 -1.36 12.08 3.17
N ALA A 45 -0.64 13.17 2.92
CA ALA A 45 -1.22 14.35 2.27
C ALA A 45 -0.89 14.39 0.77
N ALA A 46 -1.72 15.07 -0.01
CA ALA A 46 -1.53 15.19 -1.44
C ALA A 46 -0.31 16.06 -1.79
N ALA A 47 0.48 15.61 -2.75
CA ALA A 47 1.62 16.35 -3.29
C ALA A 47 1.18 17.51 -4.17
N THR A 48 0.09 17.32 -4.91
CA THR A 48 -0.46 18.32 -5.81
C THR A 48 -1.93 18.61 -5.50
N ARG A 49 -2.38 19.83 -5.81
CA ARG A 49 -3.76 20.24 -5.56
C ARG A 49 -4.75 19.36 -6.32
N GLY A 50 -5.70 18.80 -5.57
CA GLY A 50 -6.67 17.85 -6.08
C GLY A 50 -6.05 16.59 -6.68
N ARG A 51 -4.75 16.32 -6.43
CA ARG A 51 -3.96 15.20 -6.99
C ARG A 51 -3.87 15.22 -8.53
N LYS A 52 -3.87 16.43 -9.13
CA LYS A 52 -3.89 16.60 -10.60
C LYS A 52 -2.51 16.58 -11.25
N GLY A 53 -1.42 16.56 -10.46
CA GLY A 53 -0.06 16.62 -10.99
C GLY A 53 0.34 17.97 -11.59
N GLU A 54 -0.44 19.05 -11.37
CA GLU A 54 -0.30 20.35 -12.04
C GLU A 54 0.22 21.45 -11.12
N GLU A 55 -0.30 21.54 -9.89
CA GLU A 55 0.04 22.57 -8.92
C GLU A 55 0.51 21.95 -7.61
N LEU A 56 1.71 22.35 -7.15
CA LEU A 56 2.28 21.87 -5.90
C LEU A 56 1.45 22.35 -4.71
N THR A 57 1.21 21.48 -3.73
CA THR A 57 0.64 21.87 -2.43
C THR A 57 1.70 22.53 -1.54
N GLU A 58 1.23 23.11 -0.45
CA GLU A 58 2.11 23.70 0.57
C GLU A 58 2.71 22.60 1.49
N ILE A 59 3.58 21.74 0.93
CA ILE A 59 4.11 20.53 1.60
C ILE A 59 4.68 20.85 2.99
N ALA A 60 5.34 21.99 3.18
CA ALA A 60 5.86 22.38 4.48
C ALA A 60 4.75 22.67 5.50
N LEU A 61 3.60 23.17 5.08
CA LEU A 61 2.44 23.38 5.95
C LEU A 61 1.73 22.05 6.24
N LEU A 62 1.61 21.17 5.24
CA LEU A 62 1.08 19.83 5.43
C LEU A 62 1.91 19.03 6.46
N ALA A 63 3.23 19.11 6.38
CA ALA A 63 4.13 18.49 7.35
C ALA A 63 3.91 19.04 8.78
N ARG A 64 3.72 20.38 8.94
CA ARG A 64 3.40 20.99 10.24
C ARG A 64 2.04 20.58 10.77
N ALA A 65 1.06 20.36 9.90
CA ALA A 65 -0.27 19.83 10.27
C ALA A 65 -0.24 18.35 10.67
N GLY A 66 0.94 17.69 10.55
CA GLY A 66 1.15 16.32 10.99
C GLY A 66 0.98 15.26 9.91
N ALA A 67 1.10 15.62 8.63
CA ALA A 67 1.11 14.63 7.56
C ALA A 67 2.26 13.61 7.77
N ALA A 68 1.94 12.32 7.66
CA ALA A 68 2.90 11.22 7.85
C ALA A 68 3.75 10.93 6.60
N GLY A 69 3.32 11.42 5.45
CA GLY A 69 3.98 11.28 4.16
C GLY A 69 3.27 12.13 3.11
N ILE A 70 3.81 12.14 1.91
CA ILE A 70 3.28 12.88 0.76
C ILE A 70 3.06 11.90 -0.39
N SER A 71 1.89 11.97 -1.04
CA SER A 71 1.52 11.12 -2.18
C SER A 71 0.41 11.75 -3.00
N ASP A 72 0.31 11.40 -4.28
CA ASP A 72 -0.92 11.59 -5.05
C ASP A 72 -1.60 10.23 -5.33
N ASP A 73 -1.53 9.29 -4.37
CA ASP A 73 -2.01 7.91 -4.51
C ASP A 73 -3.39 7.81 -5.15
N GLY A 74 -3.52 6.79 -6.00
CA GLY A 74 -4.60 6.60 -6.95
C GLY A 74 -4.38 7.34 -8.27
N ASP A 75 -3.53 8.40 -8.28
CA ASP A 75 -3.04 9.12 -9.44
C ASP A 75 -1.51 9.15 -9.45
N CYS A 76 -0.91 9.53 -10.57
CA CYS A 76 0.53 9.61 -10.73
C CYS A 76 0.97 11.01 -11.18
N ILE A 77 2.05 11.51 -10.59
CA ILE A 77 2.69 12.74 -11.08
C ILE A 77 3.47 12.42 -12.36
N ALA A 78 2.83 12.57 -13.52
CA ALA A 78 3.41 12.24 -14.82
C ALA A 78 4.52 13.21 -15.26
N SER A 79 4.40 14.50 -14.91
CA SER A 79 5.38 15.53 -15.28
C SER A 79 6.69 15.38 -14.50
N ALA A 80 7.81 15.14 -15.20
CA ALA A 80 9.13 15.09 -14.59
C ALA A 80 9.54 16.41 -13.88
N GLY A 81 9.13 17.56 -14.44
CA GLY A 81 9.38 18.86 -13.81
C GLY A 81 8.59 19.07 -12.52
N MET A 82 7.32 18.63 -12.47
CA MET A 82 6.52 18.64 -11.24
C MET A 82 7.12 17.67 -10.23
N MET A 83 7.44 16.45 -10.65
CA MET A 83 8.02 15.42 -9.78
C MET A 83 9.33 15.89 -9.12
N SER A 84 10.20 16.54 -9.86
CA SER A 84 11.45 17.13 -9.29
C SER A 84 11.15 18.17 -8.19
N ARG A 85 10.13 19.02 -8.38
CA ARG A 85 9.72 20.01 -7.36
C ARG A 85 9.11 19.33 -6.14
N VAL A 86 8.25 18.32 -6.34
CA VAL A 86 7.65 17.53 -5.25
C VAL A 86 8.72 16.83 -4.43
N LEU A 87 9.67 16.13 -5.07
CA LEU A 87 10.77 15.46 -4.37
C LEU A 87 11.59 16.45 -3.54
N SER A 88 11.94 17.63 -4.12
CA SER A 88 12.71 18.65 -3.42
C SER A 88 11.97 19.22 -2.21
N ALA A 89 10.68 19.56 -2.36
CA ALA A 89 9.86 20.09 -1.27
C ALA A 89 9.61 19.06 -0.16
N THR A 90 9.39 17.78 -0.54
CA THR A 90 9.20 16.68 0.40
C THR A 90 10.48 16.39 1.18
N ALA A 91 11.63 16.36 0.51
CA ALA A 91 12.94 16.19 1.15
C ALA A 91 13.21 17.32 2.17
N ALA A 92 12.96 18.58 1.79
CA ALA A 92 13.11 19.73 2.67
C ALA A 92 12.20 19.67 3.92
N SER A 93 11.07 18.99 3.82
CA SER A 93 10.12 18.77 4.94
C SER A 93 10.43 17.55 5.79
N GLY A 94 11.43 16.74 5.42
CA GLY A 94 11.84 15.54 6.14
C GLY A 94 10.83 14.37 6.05
N LEU A 95 9.84 14.46 5.16
CA LEU A 95 8.85 13.43 4.91
C LEU A 95 9.33 12.44 3.82
N ALA A 96 8.65 11.31 3.68
CA ALA A 96 8.78 10.43 2.54
C ALA A 96 7.76 10.82 1.45
N PHE A 97 8.18 10.73 0.19
CA PHE A 97 7.28 10.76 -0.95
C PHE A 97 6.94 9.32 -1.36
N MET A 98 5.67 9.00 -1.42
CA MET A 98 5.13 7.68 -1.74
C MET A 98 4.45 7.75 -3.11
N GLN A 99 4.95 6.98 -4.09
CA GLN A 99 4.47 7.07 -5.47
C GLN A 99 3.65 5.86 -5.86
N HIS A 100 2.42 6.11 -6.26
CA HIS A 100 1.63 5.21 -7.08
C HIS A 100 2.17 5.28 -8.52
N CYS A 101 2.91 4.26 -8.95
CA CYS A 101 3.69 4.32 -10.18
C CYS A 101 2.86 3.89 -11.39
N GLN A 102 2.34 4.88 -12.11
CA GLN A 102 1.47 4.65 -13.27
C GLN A 102 1.71 5.72 -14.33
N GLU A 103 2.23 5.35 -15.50
CA GLU A 103 2.29 6.27 -16.64
C GLU A 103 0.87 6.38 -17.26
N PRO A 104 0.18 7.55 -17.13
CA PRO A 104 -1.26 7.62 -17.39
C PRO A 104 -1.63 7.50 -18.87
N THR A 105 -0.71 7.81 -19.79
CA THR A 105 -0.99 7.67 -21.24
C THR A 105 -0.95 6.22 -21.69
N MET A 106 -0.22 5.36 -20.98
CA MET A 106 -0.12 3.93 -21.26
C MET A 106 -1.22 3.08 -20.61
N THR A 107 -1.96 3.67 -19.66
CA THR A 107 -2.94 2.93 -18.84
C THR A 107 -4.38 3.35 -19.09
N ARG A 108 -4.59 4.31 -19.99
CA ARG A 108 -5.94 4.75 -20.37
C ARG A 108 -6.77 3.61 -20.97
N GLY A 109 -7.92 3.30 -20.33
CA GLY A 109 -8.79 2.21 -20.75
C GLY A 109 -8.24 0.81 -20.47
N ALA A 110 -7.12 0.71 -19.76
CA ALA A 110 -6.58 -0.58 -19.33
C ALA A 110 -7.33 -1.09 -18.09
N ALA A 111 -7.61 -2.40 -18.07
CA ALA A 111 -8.39 -3.03 -17.02
C ALA A 111 -7.63 -4.15 -16.29
N MET A 112 -6.64 -4.77 -16.94
CA MET A 112 -5.82 -5.85 -16.37
C MET A 112 -4.43 -5.85 -17.00
N HIS A 113 -3.55 -6.73 -16.55
CA HIS A 113 -2.21 -6.90 -17.12
C HIS A 113 -2.24 -7.11 -18.65
N ALA A 114 -1.36 -6.39 -19.36
CA ALA A 114 -1.17 -6.57 -20.80
C ALA A 114 -0.42 -7.88 -21.08
N GLY A 115 -1.11 -8.88 -21.60
CA GLY A 115 -0.57 -10.20 -21.91
C GLY A 115 -1.56 -11.04 -22.71
N GLU A 116 -1.25 -12.33 -22.87
CA GLU A 116 -2.11 -13.28 -23.59
C GLU A 116 -3.55 -13.29 -23.05
N ARG A 117 -3.70 -13.19 -21.71
CA ARG A 117 -5.00 -13.24 -21.03
C ARG A 117 -5.88 -12.03 -21.39
N SER A 118 -5.34 -10.83 -21.34
CA SER A 118 -6.10 -9.62 -21.68
C SER A 118 -6.58 -9.66 -23.12
N LEU A 119 -5.74 -10.15 -24.04
CA LEU A 119 -6.11 -10.33 -25.46
C LEU A 119 -7.23 -11.36 -25.61
N ARG A 120 -7.15 -12.49 -24.91
CA ARG A 120 -8.17 -13.55 -24.95
C ARG A 120 -9.51 -13.10 -24.36
N LEU A 121 -9.47 -12.30 -23.30
CA LEU A 121 -10.67 -11.76 -22.64
C LEU A 121 -11.22 -10.50 -23.33
N GLY A 122 -10.51 -9.94 -24.32
CA GLY A 122 -10.90 -8.71 -25.01
C GLY A 122 -10.79 -7.47 -24.14
N LEU A 123 -9.98 -7.50 -23.05
CA LEU A 123 -9.82 -6.41 -22.09
C LEU A 123 -8.62 -5.53 -22.40
N GLY A 124 -8.73 -4.23 -22.11
CA GLY A 124 -7.62 -3.28 -22.21
C GLY A 124 -6.41 -3.70 -21.37
N GLY A 125 -5.25 -3.84 -22.00
CA GLY A 125 -4.03 -4.31 -21.37
C GLY A 125 -3.23 -3.19 -20.71
N TRP A 126 -2.78 -3.39 -19.48
CA TRP A 126 -1.91 -2.51 -18.70
C TRP A 126 -0.48 -3.02 -18.73
N PRO A 127 0.43 -2.39 -19.50
CA PRO A 127 1.80 -2.88 -19.64
C PRO A 127 2.62 -2.67 -18.37
N ARG A 128 3.58 -3.56 -18.09
CA ARG A 128 4.57 -3.40 -17.00
C ARG A 128 5.32 -2.08 -17.10
N ALA A 129 5.70 -1.71 -18.32
CA ALA A 129 6.43 -0.48 -18.61
C ALA A 129 5.77 0.78 -18.04
N ALA A 130 4.44 0.79 -17.86
CA ALA A 130 3.74 1.93 -17.26
C ALA A 130 4.14 2.15 -15.77
N GLU A 131 4.50 1.11 -15.04
CA GLU A 131 5.04 1.18 -13.68
C GLU A 131 6.56 1.46 -13.72
N GLU A 132 7.28 0.70 -14.52
CA GLU A 132 8.74 0.70 -14.61
C GLU A 132 9.32 2.07 -15.03
N ILE A 133 8.71 2.71 -16.04
CA ILE A 133 9.13 4.04 -16.54
C ILE A 133 9.01 5.11 -15.45
N ILE A 134 7.94 5.09 -14.68
CA ILE A 134 7.74 6.05 -13.59
C ILE A 134 8.81 5.86 -12.50
N ILE A 135 9.06 4.62 -12.08
CA ILE A 135 10.06 4.32 -11.06
C ILE A 135 11.47 4.72 -11.55
N GLU A 136 11.86 4.32 -12.77
CA GLU A 136 13.18 4.65 -13.31
C GLU A 136 13.38 6.17 -13.45
N ARG A 137 12.35 6.89 -13.94
CA ARG A 137 12.37 8.36 -14.00
C ARG A 137 12.58 8.98 -12.63
N ASP A 138 11.80 8.55 -11.63
CA ASP A 138 11.81 9.14 -10.30
C ASP A 138 13.11 8.86 -9.55
N VAL A 139 13.60 7.63 -9.64
CA VAL A 139 14.92 7.25 -9.10
C VAL A 139 16.02 8.12 -9.75
N ARG A 140 15.94 8.35 -11.06
CA ARG A 140 16.92 9.20 -11.77
C ARG A 140 16.86 10.66 -11.31
N LEU A 141 15.66 11.22 -11.16
CA LEU A 141 15.47 12.58 -10.63
C LEU A 141 15.97 12.69 -9.18
N ASN A 142 15.74 11.67 -8.39
CA ASN A 142 16.06 11.68 -6.96
C ASN A 142 17.56 11.59 -6.64
N ARG A 143 18.41 11.19 -7.59
CA ARG A 143 19.89 11.05 -7.38
C ARG A 143 20.54 12.32 -6.82
N GLY A 144 20.10 13.49 -7.28
CA GLY A 144 20.63 14.79 -6.83
C GLY A 144 19.84 15.43 -5.70
N ILE A 145 18.66 14.91 -5.38
CA ILE A 145 17.72 15.47 -4.40
C ILE A 145 17.84 14.74 -3.06
N GLY A 146 17.90 13.42 -3.07
CA GLY A 146 18.01 12.60 -1.87
C GLY A 146 16.72 12.54 -1.04
N CYS A 147 15.55 12.71 -1.67
CA CYS A 147 14.27 12.50 -1.01
C CYS A 147 14.10 11.03 -0.62
N ARG A 148 13.48 10.77 0.52
CA ARG A 148 13.03 9.43 0.90
C ARG A 148 11.89 9.05 -0.04
N TYR A 149 12.24 8.33 -1.12
CA TYR A 149 11.31 7.91 -2.16
C TYR A 149 10.82 6.49 -1.90
N HIS A 150 9.52 6.30 -1.91
CA HIS A 150 8.89 5.01 -1.65
C HIS A 150 8.00 4.61 -2.82
N VAL A 151 8.24 3.43 -3.36
CA VAL A 151 7.41 2.81 -4.41
C VAL A 151 6.28 2.04 -3.75
N GLN A 152 5.05 2.51 -3.93
CA GLN A 152 3.87 1.83 -3.40
C GLN A 152 3.56 0.55 -4.18
N HIS A 153 2.99 -0.46 -3.51
CA HIS A 153 2.40 -1.71 -4.04
C HIS A 153 3.04 -2.21 -5.35
N ILE A 154 4.35 -2.41 -5.36
CA ILE A 154 5.13 -2.82 -6.53
C ILE A 154 4.60 -4.14 -7.13
N SER A 155 4.48 -4.22 -8.46
CA SER A 155 3.89 -5.37 -9.14
C SER A 155 4.78 -6.03 -10.21
N SER A 156 5.72 -5.29 -10.81
CA SER A 156 6.60 -5.78 -11.88
C SER A 156 7.95 -6.25 -11.36
N GLY A 157 8.48 -7.33 -11.94
CA GLY A 157 9.82 -7.82 -11.61
C GLY A 157 10.93 -6.85 -11.96
N GLU A 158 10.84 -6.13 -13.09
CA GLU A 158 11.81 -5.09 -13.46
C GLU A 158 11.74 -3.89 -12.52
N SER A 159 10.55 -3.55 -12.02
CA SER A 159 10.39 -2.52 -10.99
C SER A 159 11.19 -2.85 -9.73
N VAL A 160 11.18 -4.10 -9.29
CA VAL A 160 12.00 -4.57 -8.16
C VAL A 160 13.48 -4.39 -8.46
N GLU A 161 13.92 -4.71 -9.69
CA GLU A 161 15.31 -4.56 -10.08
C GLU A 161 15.77 -3.09 -10.14
N ILE A 162 14.91 -2.18 -10.60
CA ILE A 162 15.18 -0.73 -10.57
C ILE A 162 15.39 -0.26 -9.13
N VAL A 163 14.52 -0.65 -8.21
CA VAL A 163 14.65 -0.31 -6.78
C VAL A 163 15.93 -0.90 -6.20
N ARG A 164 16.26 -2.17 -6.51
CA ARG A 164 17.47 -2.85 -6.03
C ARG A 164 18.73 -2.09 -6.45
N ARG A 165 18.84 -1.72 -7.73
CA ARG A 165 19.96 -0.94 -8.27
C ARG A 165 20.07 0.43 -7.61
N ALA A 166 18.94 1.12 -7.38
CA ALA A 166 18.92 2.42 -6.72
C ALA A 166 19.45 2.33 -5.27
N ARG A 167 18.99 1.32 -4.51
CA ARG A 167 19.45 1.05 -3.14
C ARG A 167 20.92 0.69 -3.08
N ALA A 168 21.38 -0.18 -3.98
CA ALA A 168 22.79 -0.54 -4.09
C ALA A 168 23.69 0.67 -4.40
N ALA A 169 23.16 1.67 -5.11
CA ALA A 169 23.82 2.96 -5.35
C ALA A 169 23.70 3.95 -4.17
N GLY A 170 23.17 3.54 -3.02
CA GLY A 170 23.07 4.35 -1.81
C GLY A 170 21.92 5.36 -1.80
N GLN A 171 20.96 5.27 -2.73
CA GLN A 171 19.82 6.17 -2.74
C GLN A 171 18.80 5.80 -1.64
N PRO A 172 18.12 6.77 -1.01
CA PRO A 172 17.11 6.53 0.00
C PRO A 172 15.78 6.10 -0.65
N VAL A 173 15.80 4.97 -1.35
CA VAL A 173 14.65 4.38 -2.03
C VAL A 173 14.18 3.15 -1.26
N THR A 174 12.87 3.02 -1.07
CA THR A 174 12.20 1.87 -0.47
C THR A 174 11.02 1.44 -1.34
N ALA A 175 10.49 0.24 -1.11
CA ALA A 175 9.30 -0.25 -1.79
C ALA A 175 8.45 -1.08 -0.85
N GLU A 176 7.17 -1.20 -1.19
CA GLU A 176 6.23 -2.06 -0.50
C GLU A 176 5.57 -3.07 -1.46
N ALA A 177 5.09 -4.18 -0.90
CA ALA A 177 4.28 -5.16 -1.61
C ALA A 177 2.94 -5.35 -0.89
N SER A 178 1.90 -5.69 -1.65
CA SER A 178 0.58 -6.05 -1.14
C SER A 178 0.37 -7.56 -1.20
N PRO A 179 -0.50 -8.16 -0.35
CA PRO A 179 -0.69 -9.62 -0.32
C PRO A 179 -1.09 -10.20 -1.67
N HIS A 180 -1.94 -9.50 -2.41
CA HIS A 180 -2.44 -9.95 -3.71
C HIS A 180 -1.32 -10.01 -4.77
N HIS A 181 -0.33 -9.12 -4.75
CA HIS A 181 0.83 -9.17 -5.65
C HIS A 181 1.85 -10.28 -5.28
N LEU A 182 1.73 -10.87 -4.09
CA LEU A 182 2.54 -12.00 -3.67
C LEU A 182 1.85 -13.36 -3.89
N LEU A 183 0.52 -13.39 -4.04
CA LEU A 183 -0.25 -14.64 -4.06
C LEU A 183 -0.98 -14.91 -5.36
N LEU A 184 -1.41 -13.85 -6.06
CA LEU A 184 -2.27 -13.96 -7.23
C LEU A 184 -1.52 -13.57 -8.50
N THR A 185 -1.94 -14.17 -9.60
CA THR A 185 -1.54 -13.80 -10.95
C THR A 185 -2.75 -13.25 -11.72
N ASP A 186 -2.53 -12.77 -12.92
CA ASP A 186 -3.57 -12.34 -13.85
C ASP A 186 -4.63 -13.46 -14.13
N GLU A 187 -4.32 -14.72 -13.76
CA GLU A 187 -5.27 -15.83 -13.75
C GLU A 187 -6.49 -15.57 -12.88
N ALA A 188 -6.34 -14.81 -11.81
CA ALA A 188 -7.45 -14.47 -10.94
C ALA A 188 -8.53 -13.60 -11.62
N CYS A 189 -8.23 -12.99 -12.76
CA CYS A 189 -9.20 -12.22 -13.57
C CYS A 189 -10.04 -13.10 -14.52
N GLU A 190 -9.78 -14.42 -14.61
CA GLU A 190 -10.58 -15.34 -15.42
C GLU A 190 -12.06 -15.25 -15.02
N GLY A 191 -12.93 -15.39 -16.01
CA GLY A 191 -14.37 -15.26 -15.80
C GLY A 191 -14.82 -13.83 -15.46
N TYR A 192 -13.96 -12.83 -15.69
CA TYR A 192 -14.24 -11.42 -15.38
C TYR A 192 -14.46 -11.16 -13.88
N GLU A 193 -13.66 -11.83 -13.01
CA GLU A 193 -13.73 -11.67 -11.55
C GLU A 193 -13.30 -10.26 -11.13
N THR A 194 -14.28 -9.39 -10.90
CA THR A 194 -14.04 -7.98 -10.58
C THR A 194 -13.34 -7.77 -9.24
N ASN A 195 -13.47 -8.69 -8.28
CA ASN A 195 -12.73 -8.61 -7.02
C ASN A 195 -11.21 -8.80 -7.20
N ALA A 196 -10.77 -9.35 -8.34
CA ALA A 196 -9.37 -9.46 -8.72
C ALA A 196 -8.87 -8.25 -9.54
N LYS A 197 -9.74 -7.28 -9.84
CA LYS A 197 -9.37 -6.04 -10.52
C LYS A 197 -8.74 -5.06 -9.54
N VAL A 198 -7.41 -4.89 -9.62
CA VAL A 198 -6.59 -4.04 -8.74
C VAL A 198 -5.65 -3.14 -9.55
N ASN A 199 -5.16 -2.07 -8.94
CA ASN A 199 -4.21 -1.13 -9.51
C ASN A 199 -3.00 -0.95 -8.57
N PRO A 200 -1.77 -1.33 -9.00
CA PRO A 200 -1.43 -1.93 -10.30
C PRO A 200 -2.05 -3.33 -10.48
N PRO A 201 -2.22 -3.78 -11.74
CA PRO A 201 -2.90 -5.06 -11.99
C PRO A 201 -2.06 -6.25 -11.55
N LEU A 202 -2.74 -7.35 -11.21
CA LEU A 202 -2.10 -8.64 -11.01
C LEU A 202 -1.31 -9.04 -12.25
N ARG A 203 -0.05 -9.43 -12.05
CA ARG A 203 0.89 -9.74 -13.14
C ARG A 203 1.01 -11.24 -13.36
N GLU A 204 1.90 -11.65 -14.22
CA GLU A 204 2.24 -13.06 -14.45
C GLU A 204 3.06 -13.65 -13.29
N ARG A 205 3.16 -14.98 -13.26
CA ARG A 205 3.89 -15.73 -12.22
C ARG A 205 5.34 -15.26 -12.03
N LYS A 206 6.05 -14.95 -13.12
CA LYS A 206 7.44 -14.47 -13.04
C LYS A 206 7.57 -13.16 -12.25
N ASP A 207 6.57 -12.29 -12.33
CA ASP A 207 6.56 -11.03 -11.58
C ASP A 207 6.28 -11.30 -10.10
N VAL A 208 5.31 -12.16 -9.80
CA VAL A 208 5.02 -12.61 -8.42
C VAL A 208 6.27 -13.19 -7.75
N GLU A 209 7.01 -14.04 -8.47
CA GLU A 209 8.26 -14.64 -7.98
C GLU A 209 9.34 -13.58 -7.75
N ALA A 210 9.48 -12.62 -8.67
CA ALA A 210 10.44 -11.52 -8.54
C ALA A 210 10.09 -10.58 -7.35
N VAL A 211 8.81 -10.27 -7.14
CA VAL A 211 8.35 -9.47 -5.99
C VAL A 211 8.61 -10.22 -4.69
N ARG A 212 8.32 -11.54 -4.61
CA ARG A 212 8.68 -12.37 -3.45
C ARG A 212 10.18 -12.36 -3.18
N GLN A 213 11.00 -12.51 -4.23
CA GLN A 213 12.45 -12.45 -4.10
C GLN A 213 12.91 -11.07 -3.60
N GLY A 214 12.29 -9.99 -4.05
CA GLY A 214 12.54 -8.64 -3.55
C GLY A 214 12.22 -8.45 -2.06
N VAL A 215 11.23 -9.17 -1.55
CA VAL A 215 10.94 -9.23 -0.10
C VAL A 215 12.04 -9.98 0.65
N VAL A 216 12.48 -11.12 0.11
CA VAL A 216 13.51 -11.98 0.73
C VAL A 216 14.85 -11.26 0.83
N ASP A 217 15.32 -10.64 -0.25
CA ASP A 217 16.61 -9.96 -0.30
C ASP A 217 16.62 -8.55 0.32
N GLY A 218 15.46 -8.07 0.79
CA GLY A 218 15.32 -6.79 1.47
C GLY A 218 15.25 -5.58 0.53
N THR A 219 15.07 -5.78 -0.77
CA THR A 219 14.77 -4.70 -1.73
C THR A 219 13.42 -4.08 -1.40
N ILE A 220 12.41 -4.91 -1.11
CA ILE A 220 11.11 -4.51 -0.58
C ILE A 220 11.18 -4.59 0.94
N THR A 221 10.86 -3.49 1.60
CA THR A 221 11.03 -3.35 3.06
C THR A 221 9.72 -3.25 3.83
N VAL A 222 8.61 -2.94 3.16
CA VAL A 222 7.29 -2.75 3.78
C VAL A 222 6.28 -3.73 3.19
N LEU A 223 5.40 -4.25 4.05
CA LEU A 223 4.24 -5.04 3.67
C LEU A 223 2.99 -4.22 3.96
N ALA A 224 2.36 -3.72 2.89
CA ALA A 224 1.16 -2.87 2.95
C ALA A 224 -0.12 -3.67 2.71
N THR A 225 -1.27 -3.07 2.94
CA THR A 225 -2.55 -3.77 2.75
C THR A 225 -3.27 -3.39 1.47
N ASP A 226 -3.03 -2.20 0.97
CA ASP A 226 -3.75 -1.62 -0.16
C ASP A 226 -5.27 -1.79 -0.01
N HIS A 227 -5.79 -1.44 1.18
CA HIS A 227 -7.19 -1.65 1.55
C HIS A 227 -8.09 -0.63 0.84
N ALA A 228 -8.76 -1.07 -0.22
CA ALA A 228 -9.66 -0.26 -1.04
C ALA A 228 -11.08 -0.87 -1.07
N PRO A 229 -11.94 -0.51 -0.10
CA PRO A 229 -13.30 -1.04 -0.01
C PRO A 229 -14.22 -0.41 -1.05
N HIS A 230 -14.97 -1.27 -1.76
CA HIS A 230 -16.01 -0.91 -2.72
C HIS A 230 -17.32 -1.60 -2.38
N SER A 231 -18.44 -1.02 -2.80
CA SER A 231 -19.75 -1.62 -2.61
C SER A 231 -19.95 -2.86 -3.50
N VAL A 232 -20.93 -3.69 -3.15
CA VAL A 232 -21.29 -4.85 -3.97
C VAL A 232 -21.77 -4.39 -5.35
N ASP A 233 -22.54 -3.30 -5.40
CA ASP A 233 -23.09 -2.77 -6.66
C ASP A 233 -21.97 -2.30 -7.60
N GLU A 234 -20.97 -1.57 -7.08
CA GLU A 234 -19.80 -1.15 -7.87
C GLU A 234 -19.00 -2.35 -8.41
N LYS A 235 -18.80 -3.39 -7.59
CA LYS A 235 -18.08 -4.60 -8.02
C LYS A 235 -18.92 -5.55 -8.89
N SER A 236 -20.23 -5.31 -8.99
CA SER A 236 -21.14 -6.06 -9.89
C SER A 236 -21.20 -5.47 -11.30
N LEU A 237 -20.57 -4.34 -11.55
CA LEU A 237 -20.43 -3.75 -12.88
C LEU A 237 -19.61 -4.67 -13.81
N PRO A 238 -19.74 -4.53 -15.14
CA PRO A 238 -18.82 -5.16 -16.09
C PRO A 238 -17.36 -4.93 -15.70
N PHE A 239 -16.46 -5.87 -16.01
CA PHE A 239 -15.07 -5.82 -15.56
C PHE A 239 -14.36 -4.51 -15.92
N GLU A 240 -14.64 -3.93 -17.10
CA GLU A 240 -14.07 -2.66 -17.55
C GLU A 240 -14.53 -1.46 -16.71
N ASP A 241 -15.79 -1.48 -16.25
CA ASP A 241 -16.42 -0.38 -15.51
C ASP A 241 -16.28 -0.52 -14.00
N ALA A 242 -16.06 -1.73 -13.49
CA ALA A 242 -15.87 -1.98 -12.07
C ALA A 242 -14.62 -1.24 -11.54
N PRO A 243 -14.68 -0.62 -10.34
CA PRO A 243 -13.54 0.07 -9.76
C PRO A 243 -12.40 -0.90 -9.40
N PHE A 244 -11.17 -0.39 -9.45
CA PHE A 244 -9.99 -1.11 -8.98
C PHE A 244 -9.97 -1.15 -7.44
N GLY A 245 -9.49 -2.27 -6.88
CA GLY A 245 -9.22 -2.39 -5.46
C GLY A 245 -9.94 -3.56 -4.78
N LEU A 246 -9.38 -3.96 -3.66
CA LEU A 246 -9.89 -5.02 -2.78
C LEU A 246 -9.68 -4.66 -1.31
N ILE A 247 -10.40 -5.33 -0.41
CA ILE A 247 -10.18 -5.19 1.03
C ILE A 247 -8.99 -6.04 1.48
N GLY A 248 -8.07 -5.47 2.28
CA GLY A 248 -6.84 -6.14 2.70
C GLY A 248 -6.61 -6.19 4.21
N LEU A 249 -7.11 -5.22 5.00
CA LEU A 249 -6.74 -5.04 6.41
C LEU A 249 -6.94 -6.30 7.28
N GLU A 250 -8.05 -7.00 7.15
CA GLU A 250 -8.40 -8.13 8.03
C GLU A 250 -7.76 -9.45 7.62
N THR A 251 -7.25 -9.53 6.39
CA THR A 251 -6.68 -10.74 5.79
C THR A 251 -5.17 -10.68 5.60
N ALA A 252 -4.57 -9.47 5.68
CA ALA A 252 -3.17 -9.24 5.36
C ALA A 252 -2.22 -10.17 6.12
N LEU A 253 -2.36 -10.27 7.46
CA LEU A 253 -1.48 -11.11 8.28
C LEU A 253 -1.47 -12.58 7.80
N ALA A 254 -2.66 -13.16 7.61
CA ALA A 254 -2.79 -14.56 7.19
C ALA A 254 -2.29 -14.78 5.75
N LEU A 255 -2.58 -13.84 4.84
CA LEU A 255 -2.13 -13.93 3.45
C LEU A 255 -0.61 -13.74 3.33
N TYR A 256 -0.01 -12.87 4.11
CA TYR A 256 1.44 -12.75 4.19
C TYR A 256 2.09 -13.98 4.83
N ALA A 257 1.47 -14.54 5.88
CA ALA A 257 1.94 -15.80 6.45
C ALA A 257 1.90 -16.94 5.42
N GLU A 258 0.86 -17.02 4.61
CA GLU A 258 0.78 -17.99 3.52
C GLU A 258 1.86 -17.76 2.45
N ALA A 259 2.04 -16.50 2.01
CA ALA A 259 2.98 -16.18 0.94
C ALA A 259 4.45 -16.34 1.33
N LEU A 260 4.80 -16.10 2.59
CA LEU A 260 6.18 -15.89 3.02
C LEU A 260 6.63 -16.85 4.13
N ILE A 261 5.77 -17.17 5.11
CA ILE A 261 6.12 -18.08 6.22
C ILE A 261 5.92 -19.53 5.80
N ALA A 262 4.74 -19.87 5.28
CA ALA A 262 4.43 -21.25 4.88
C ALA A 262 5.33 -21.76 3.74
N THR A 263 5.88 -20.85 2.95
CA THR A 263 6.86 -21.15 1.89
C THR A 263 8.30 -21.20 2.38
N GLY A 264 8.57 -20.87 3.66
CA GLY A 264 9.93 -20.80 4.22
C GLY A 264 10.77 -19.62 3.72
N LEU A 265 10.15 -18.63 3.09
CA LEU A 265 10.87 -17.46 2.54
C LEU A 265 11.26 -16.45 3.62
N LEU A 266 10.44 -16.30 4.67
CA LEU A 266 10.71 -15.46 5.83
C LEU A 266 10.39 -16.19 7.13
N ASP A 267 10.92 -15.65 8.23
CA ASP A 267 10.51 -15.96 9.59
C ASP A 267 9.48 -14.92 10.11
N TRP A 268 8.80 -15.26 11.21
CA TRP A 268 7.81 -14.38 11.84
C TRP A 268 8.39 -13.03 12.29
N PRO A 269 9.57 -12.95 12.95
CA PRO A 269 10.15 -11.68 13.35
C PRO A 269 10.35 -10.71 12.19
N ARG A 270 10.86 -11.20 11.05
CA ARG A 270 11.06 -10.39 9.85
C ARG A 270 9.75 -9.95 9.23
N LEU A 271 8.78 -10.85 9.11
CA LEU A 271 7.44 -10.50 8.59
C LEU A 271 6.80 -9.41 9.45
N ILE A 272 6.80 -9.56 10.77
CA ILE A 272 6.24 -8.57 11.68
C ILE A 272 6.97 -7.24 11.61
N ALA A 273 8.30 -7.24 11.51
CA ALA A 273 9.08 -6.01 11.36
C ALA A 273 8.65 -5.23 10.09
N MET A 274 8.41 -5.91 8.98
CA MET A 274 7.96 -5.31 7.71
C MET A 274 6.51 -4.79 7.78
N MET A 275 5.72 -5.21 8.74
CA MET A 275 4.35 -4.73 8.99
C MET A 275 4.27 -3.70 10.13
N THR A 276 5.36 -3.45 10.85
CA THR A 276 5.37 -2.61 12.06
C THR A 276 6.45 -1.54 12.01
N ILE A 277 7.69 -1.87 12.38
CA ILE A 277 8.77 -0.89 12.53
C ILE A 277 9.22 -0.29 11.19
N GLU A 278 9.20 -1.05 10.11
CA GLU A 278 9.62 -0.53 8.80
C GLU A 278 8.64 0.52 8.24
N PRO A 279 7.30 0.31 8.20
CA PRO A 279 6.37 1.37 7.85
C PRO A 279 6.35 2.53 8.86
N ALA A 280 6.57 2.27 10.16
CA ALA A 280 6.69 3.33 11.15
C ALA A 280 7.89 4.25 10.85
N ARG A 281 9.06 3.69 10.48
CA ARG A 281 10.24 4.44 10.04
C ARG A 281 9.98 5.21 8.74
N LEU A 282 9.27 4.61 7.79
CA LEU A 282 8.89 5.28 6.56
C LEU A 282 8.08 6.56 6.84
N CYS A 283 7.17 6.50 7.79
CA CYS A 283 6.28 7.59 8.16
C CYS A 283 6.81 8.47 9.32
N ASN A 284 8.06 8.30 9.79
CA ASN A 284 8.65 8.95 10.97
C ASN A 284 7.88 8.68 12.28
N LEU A 285 7.01 7.69 12.35
CA LEU A 285 6.19 7.36 13.51
C LEU A 285 6.98 6.59 14.58
N ASP A 286 8.10 5.99 14.22
CA ASP A 286 9.07 5.37 15.13
C ASP A 286 9.64 6.37 16.14
N ARG A 287 9.71 7.66 15.78
CA ARG A 287 10.10 8.76 16.68
C ARG A 287 9.11 8.98 17.82
N CYS A 288 7.87 8.55 17.63
CA CYS A 288 6.82 8.55 18.64
C CYS A 288 6.68 7.20 19.38
N GLY A 289 7.66 6.29 19.22
CA GLY A 289 7.67 4.97 19.83
C GLY A 289 6.75 3.94 19.15
N LEU A 290 6.16 4.27 17.99
CA LEU A 290 5.28 3.35 17.26
C LEU A 290 6.09 2.30 16.46
N GLY A 291 5.48 1.15 16.22
CA GLY A 291 6.08 0.06 15.46
C GLY A 291 6.99 -0.86 16.27
N ARG A 292 7.16 -0.64 17.58
CA ARG A 292 7.94 -1.48 18.49
C ARG A 292 7.35 -1.50 19.89
N LEU A 293 7.73 -2.50 20.67
CA LEU A 293 7.48 -2.54 22.11
C LEU A 293 8.74 -2.08 22.83
N GLU A 294 8.60 -1.06 23.67
CA GLU A 294 9.69 -0.52 24.50
C GLU A 294 9.15 -0.07 25.85
N GLU A 295 10.01 -0.07 26.85
CA GLU A 295 9.66 0.41 28.19
C GLU A 295 9.29 1.90 28.14
N ASN A 296 8.17 2.26 28.78
CA ASN A 296 7.58 3.60 28.75
C ASN A 296 7.11 4.09 27.36
N GLY A 297 7.11 3.23 26.35
CA GLY A 297 6.55 3.50 25.03
C GLY A 297 5.02 3.41 24.99
N PRO A 298 4.41 3.68 23.84
CA PRO A 298 2.99 3.47 23.62
C PRO A 298 2.60 2.01 23.87
N ALA A 299 1.53 1.79 24.65
CA ALA A 299 1.01 0.45 24.90
C ALA A 299 0.10 -0.01 23.76
N ASP A 300 0.68 -0.13 22.56
CA ASP A 300 0.04 -0.61 21.34
C ASP A 300 0.55 -2.03 21.07
N VAL A 301 -0.32 -3.04 21.31
CA VAL A 301 0.07 -4.46 21.27
C VAL A 301 -0.93 -5.27 20.47
N THR A 302 -0.43 -6.14 19.61
CA THR A 302 -1.24 -7.15 18.93
C THR A 302 -0.81 -8.54 19.37
N VAL A 303 -1.77 -9.33 19.89
CA VAL A 303 -1.56 -10.74 20.21
C VAL A 303 -1.94 -11.56 18.99
N ILE A 304 -1.00 -12.37 18.51
CA ILE A 304 -1.15 -13.16 17.29
C ILE A 304 -1.07 -14.64 17.65
N ASP A 305 -1.99 -15.43 17.09
CA ASP A 305 -1.84 -16.89 17.01
C ASP A 305 -1.42 -17.25 15.57
N PRO A 306 -0.15 -17.66 15.38
CA PRO A 306 0.39 -17.99 14.06
C PRO A 306 -0.25 -19.26 13.45
N ASP A 307 -0.79 -20.15 14.28
CA ASP A 307 -1.30 -21.45 13.89
C ASP A 307 -2.84 -21.49 13.75
N ALA A 308 -3.53 -20.43 14.19
CA ALA A 308 -4.98 -20.34 14.10
C ALA A 308 -5.45 -20.52 12.67
N ALA A 309 -6.12 -21.67 12.41
CA ALA A 309 -6.71 -21.96 11.11
C ALA A 309 -8.12 -21.37 11.02
N TRP A 310 -8.40 -20.70 9.91
CA TRP A 310 -9.72 -20.13 9.67
C TRP A 310 -10.01 -19.99 8.18
N THR A 311 -11.26 -19.74 7.82
CA THR A 311 -11.67 -19.52 6.43
C THR A 311 -12.15 -18.08 6.28
N ILE A 312 -11.71 -17.41 5.22
CA ILE A 312 -12.16 -16.06 4.90
C ILE A 312 -13.63 -16.14 4.45
N THR A 313 -14.55 -15.69 5.31
CA THR A 313 -15.98 -15.68 5.05
C THR A 313 -16.57 -14.31 5.32
N PRO A 314 -17.73 -13.96 4.75
CA PRO A 314 -18.37 -12.67 5.03
C PRO A 314 -18.61 -12.42 6.53
N GLY A 315 -18.88 -13.46 7.32
CA GLY A 315 -19.11 -13.37 8.76
C GLY A 315 -17.86 -13.08 9.59
N CYS A 316 -16.66 -13.35 9.06
CA CYS A 316 -15.41 -13.09 9.74
C CYS A 316 -14.95 -11.64 9.57
N LEU A 317 -15.50 -10.90 8.60
CA LEU A 317 -15.03 -9.56 8.23
C LEU A 317 -15.85 -8.47 8.90
N ARG A 318 -15.18 -7.48 9.46
CA ARG A 318 -15.77 -6.25 10.04
C ARG A 318 -15.85 -5.10 9.04
N SER A 319 -15.10 -5.16 7.95
CA SER A 319 -15.26 -4.23 6.83
C SER A 319 -16.72 -4.17 6.39
N LYS A 320 -17.22 -3.00 5.99
CA LYS A 320 -18.55 -2.88 5.37
C LYS A 320 -18.59 -3.54 3.99
N SER A 321 -17.46 -3.56 3.32
CA SER A 321 -17.28 -4.16 1.99
C SER A 321 -16.85 -5.62 2.07
N ARG A 322 -17.03 -6.34 0.96
CA ARG A 322 -16.73 -7.77 0.81
C ARG A 322 -15.91 -8.07 -0.44
N ASN A 323 -15.41 -7.02 -1.11
CA ASN A 323 -14.67 -7.12 -2.36
C ASN A 323 -13.28 -7.72 -2.14
N THR A 324 -13.19 -9.02 -2.19
CA THR A 324 -11.93 -9.77 -2.11
C THR A 324 -11.99 -11.08 -2.92
N PRO A 325 -10.97 -11.37 -3.73
CA PRO A 325 -10.89 -12.65 -4.44
C PRO A 325 -10.46 -13.81 -3.53
N PHE A 326 -10.14 -13.53 -2.27
CA PHE A 326 -9.76 -14.56 -1.28
C PHE A 326 -10.95 -15.14 -0.51
N MET A 327 -12.18 -14.80 -0.87
CA MET A 327 -13.38 -15.35 -0.23
C MET A 327 -13.42 -16.88 -0.34
N GLY A 328 -13.69 -17.56 0.78
CA GLY A 328 -13.68 -19.03 0.86
C GLY A 328 -12.29 -19.66 1.06
N ARG A 329 -11.21 -18.88 1.04
CA ARG A 329 -9.84 -19.38 1.22
C ARG A 329 -9.60 -19.79 2.67
N ALA A 330 -9.08 -21.00 2.87
CA ALA A 330 -8.57 -21.45 4.16
C ALA A 330 -7.16 -20.89 4.37
N VAL A 331 -6.94 -20.25 5.51
CA VAL A 331 -5.68 -19.54 5.86
C VAL A 331 -5.26 -19.83 7.29
N ARG A 332 -4.02 -19.50 7.65
CA ARG A 332 -3.46 -19.59 8.99
C ARG A 332 -2.89 -18.26 9.44
N GLY A 333 -2.91 -18.06 10.76
CA GLY A 333 -2.45 -16.82 11.38
C GLY A 333 -3.58 -15.82 11.60
N ARG A 334 -3.76 -15.41 12.86
CA ARG A 334 -4.85 -14.49 13.22
C ARG A 334 -4.45 -13.60 14.39
N ALA A 335 -4.87 -12.33 14.35
CA ALA A 335 -4.86 -11.48 15.52
C ALA A 335 -5.97 -11.93 16.48
N LEU A 336 -5.61 -12.22 17.71
CA LEU A 336 -6.53 -12.63 18.79
C LEU A 336 -6.98 -11.43 19.64
N ALA A 337 -6.09 -10.46 19.83
CA ALA A 337 -6.40 -9.23 20.54
C ALA A 337 -5.59 -8.07 19.96
N THR A 338 -6.20 -6.90 19.95
CA THR A 338 -5.55 -5.63 19.57
C THR A 338 -5.74 -4.63 20.70
N ILE A 339 -4.64 -4.08 21.19
CA ILE A 339 -4.57 -3.14 22.29
C ILE A 339 -4.02 -1.83 21.74
N VAL A 340 -4.70 -0.72 22.00
CA VAL A 340 -4.27 0.62 21.57
C VAL A 340 -4.30 1.55 22.79
N ASN A 341 -3.17 2.21 23.08
CA ASN A 341 -3.00 3.03 24.28
C ASN A 341 -3.39 2.28 25.56
N GLY A 342 -3.04 1.01 25.69
CA GLY A 342 -3.34 0.18 26.85
C GLY A 342 -4.81 -0.26 26.97
N ARG A 343 -5.65 -0.02 25.97
CA ARG A 343 -7.06 -0.44 25.93
C ARG A 343 -7.25 -1.56 24.93
N VAL A 344 -7.90 -2.64 25.34
CA VAL A 344 -8.33 -3.69 24.42
C VAL A 344 -9.42 -3.14 23.52
N VAL A 345 -9.16 -3.08 22.23
CA VAL A 345 -10.09 -2.55 21.20
C VAL A 345 -10.65 -3.66 20.30
N MET A 346 -10.04 -4.83 20.35
CA MET A 346 -10.49 -6.08 19.72
C MET A 346 -9.94 -7.24 20.56
N GLY A 347 -10.79 -8.23 20.86
CA GLY A 347 -10.49 -9.46 21.58
C GLY A 347 -11.66 -10.42 21.51
#